data_0d28a7b82e469d919eef4add8b47123d
#
_entry.id   0d28a7b82e469d919eef4add8b47123d
#
_cell.length_a   1.000
_cell.length_b   1.000
_cell.length_c   1.000
_cell.angle_alpha   90.00
_cell.angle_beta   90.00
_cell.angle_gamma   90.00
#
_symmetry.space_group_name_H-M   'P 1'
#
loop_
_entity.id
_entity.type
_entity.pdbx_description
1 polymer ?
#
loop_
_entity_poly.entity_id
_entity_poly.type
_entity_poly.pdbx_seq_one_letter_code
_entity_poly.pdbx_strand_id
1 'polypeptide(L)' 'TLPFNPESNTVDEVEDKVADVDDAEALTALRNLEEEQKNRTGAKDAIDDRRDELEG' A
#
# COMPACT_ATOMS: atom_id res chain seq x y z
N THR A 1 -0.38 -11.61 -7.85
CA THR A 1 0.98 -11.05 -7.79
C THR A 1 0.92 -9.60 -7.34
N LEU A 2 1.76 -9.24 -6.38
CA LEU A 2 1.80 -7.87 -5.87
C LEU A 2 2.56 -6.96 -6.83
N PRO A 3 2.12 -5.69 -6.96
CA PRO A 3 2.80 -4.74 -7.84
C PRO A 3 4.21 -4.36 -7.33
N PHE A 4 4.42 -4.45 -6.02
CA PHE A 4 5.73 -4.20 -5.42
C PHE A 4 5.73 -4.76 -4.00
N ASN A 5 6.92 -4.83 -3.39
CA ASN A 5 7.05 -5.30 -2.00
C ASN A 5 7.22 -4.09 -1.08
N PRO A 6 6.24 -3.80 -0.21
CA PRO A 6 6.33 -2.62 0.66
C PRO A 6 7.54 -2.66 1.60
N GLU A 7 7.99 -3.86 1.97
CA GLU A 7 9.15 -3.99 2.85
C GLU A 7 10.43 -3.45 2.20
N SER A 8 10.51 -3.54 0.88
CA SER A 8 11.69 -3.09 0.13
C SER A 8 11.67 -1.60 -0.18
N ASN A 9 10.65 -0.88 0.28
CA ASN A 9 10.45 0.53 -0.05
C ASN A 9 10.26 1.36 1.21
N THR A 10 10.63 2.63 1.13
CA THR A 10 10.37 3.57 2.22
C THR A 10 8.88 3.96 2.19
N VAL A 11 8.41 4.62 3.25
CA VAL A 11 7.02 5.11 3.28
C VAL A 11 6.76 6.05 2.11
N ASP A 12 7.66 6.95 1.80
CA ASP A 12 7.51 7.87 0.67
C ASP A 12 7.40 7.11 -0.66
N GLU A 13 8.21 6.07 -0.81
CA GLU A 13 8.16 5.24 -2.02
C GLU A 13 6.84 4.49 -2.11
N VAL A 14 6.34 3.99 -0.98
CA VAL A 14 5.05 3.31 -0.96
C VAL A 14 3.94 4.28 -1.39
N GLU A 15 3.96 5.50 -0.89
CA GLU A 15 2.98 6.52 -1.27
C GLU A 15 2.98 6.76 -2.77
N ASP A 16 4.18 6.92 -3.34
CA ASP A 16 4.31 7.14 -4.78
C ASP A 16 3.79 5.95 -5.59
N LYS A 17 4.14 4.77 -5.16
CA LYS A 17 3.80 3.55 -5.90
C LYS A 17 2.32 3.21 -5.82
N VAL A 18 1.69 3.40 -4.65
CA VAL A 18 0.27 3.09 -4.54
C VAL A 18 -0.58 4.05 -5.38
N ALA A 19 -0.09 5.24 -5.66
CA ALA A 19 -0.82 6.18 -6.51
C ALA A 19 -1.05 5.62 -7.92
N ASP A 20 -0.19 4.69 -8.35
CA ASP A 20 -0.31 4.05 -9.66
C ASP A 20 -1.08 2.72 -9.63
N VAL A 21 -1.46 2.26 -8.43
CA VAL A 21 -2.19 1.00 -8.30
C VAL A 21 -3.69 1.26 -8.40
N ASP A 22 -4.35 0.56 -9.33
CA ASP A 22 -5.79 0.72 -9.57
C ASP A 22 -6.62 -0.46 -9.06
N ASP A 23 -6.00 -1.40 -8.36
CA ASP A 23 -6.65 -2.62 -7.91
C ASP A 23 -6.76 -2.63 -6.39
N ALA A 24 -7.99 -2.52 -5.87
CA ALA A 24 -8.23 -2.51 -4.43
C ALA A 24 -7.79 -3.79 -3.74
N GLU A 25 -7.88 -4.93 -4.45
CA GLU A 25 -7.42 -6.20 -3.88
C GLU A 25 -5.91 -6.20 -3.68
N ALA A 26 -5.18 -5.65 -4.63
CA ALA A 26 -3.74 -5.51 -4.51
C ALA A 26 -3.38 -4.62 -3.33
N LEU A 27 -4.12 -3.54 -3.15
CA LEU A 27 -3.89 -2.63 -2.03
C LEU A 27 -4.15 -3.31 -0.68
N THR A 28 -5.20 -4.13 -0.62
CA THR A 28 -5.50 -4.89 0.60
C THR A 28 -4.34 -5.85 0.92
N ALA A 29 -3.83 -6.53 -0.08
CA ALA A 29 -2.69 -7.44 0.10
C ALA A 29 -1.44 -6.69 0.55
N LEU A 30 -1.19 -5.52 -0.03
CA LEU A 30 -0.06 -4.67 0.36
C LEU A 30 -0.18 -4.21 1.81
N ARG A 31 -1.38 -3.82 2.22
CA ARG A 31 -1.62 -3.40 3.59
C ARG A 31 -1.37 -4.54 4.57
N ASN A 32 -1.87 -5.72 4.26
CA ASN A 32 -1.66 -6.89 5.11
C ASN A 32 -0.19 -7.24 5.23
N LEU A 33 0.52 -7.16 4.12
CA LEU A 33 1.95 -7.44 4.09
C LEU A 33 2.74 -6.41 4.91
N GLU A 34 2.38 -5.13 4.80
CA GLU A 34 3.02 -4.08 5.60
C GLU A 34 2.81 -4.33 7.08
N GLU A 35 1.61 -4.73 7.46
CA GLU A 35 1.27 -5.02 8.85
C GLU A 35 2.07 -6.18 9.41
N GLU A 36 2.31 -7.22 8.61
CA GLU A 36 3.08 -8.38 9.03
C GLU A 36 4.58 -8.12 9.11
N GLN A 37 5.08 -7.23 8.26
CA GLN A 37 6.51 -6.97 8.15
C GLN A 37 6.94 -5.76 8.96
N LYS A 38 6.83 -4.58 8.38
CA LYS A 38 7.31 -3.36 9.03
C LYS A 38 6.26 -2.65 9.87
N ASN A 39 5.00 -2.88 9.56
CA ASN A 39 3.87 -2.31 10.31
C ASN A 39 4.00 -0.78 10.50
N ARG A 40 4.37 -0.09 9.44
CA ARG A 40 4.53 1.37 9.49
C ARG A 40 3.19 2.06 9.26
N THR A 41 2.81 2.91 10.20
CA THR A 41 1.52 3.62 10.12
C THR A 41 1.41 4.45 8.85
N GLY A 42 2.46 5.18 8.50
CA GLY A 42 2.45 6.02 7.31
C GLY A 42 2.22 5.24 6.03
N ALA A 43 2.87 4.07 5.92
CA ALA A 43 2.68 3.22 4.74
C ALA A 43 1.26 2.66 4.68
N LYS A 44 0.74 2.20 5.82
CA LYS A 44 -0.63 1.69 5.87
C LYS A 44 -1.65 2.78 5.54
N ASP A 45 -1.43 3.98 6.05
CA ASP A 45 -2.31 5.12 5.77
C ASP A 45 -2.33 5.45 4.28
N ALA A 46 -1.17 5.44 3.64
CA ALA A 46 -1.08 5.72 2.21
C ALA A 46 -1.86 4.68 1.40
N ILE A 47 -1.72 3.41 1.78
CA ILE A 47 -2.44 2.33 1.12
C ILE A 47 -3.95 2.48 1.33
N ASP A 48 -4.37 2.77 2.56
CA ASP A 48 -5.79 2.94 2.88
C ASP A 48 -6.39 4.14 2.16
N ASP A 49 -5.67 5.24 2.07
CA ASP A 49 -6.12 6.42 1.33
C ASP A 49 -6.37 6.10 -0.13
N ARG A 50 -5.46 5.35 -0.73
CA ARG A 50 -5.63 4.95 -2.13
C ARG A 50 -6.83 4.02 -2.31
N ARG A 51 -7.02 3.09 -1.38
CA ARG A 51 -8.18 2.21 -1.41
C ARG A 51 -9.48 3.00 -1.35
N ASP A 52 -9.51 4.01 -0.48
CA ASP A 52 -10.66 4.90 -0.34
C ASP A 52 -10.97 5.60 -1.67
N GLU A 53 -9.95 6.10 -2.33
CA GLU A 53 -10.11 6.76 -3.61
C GLU A 53 -10.73 5.83 -4.67
N LEU A 54 -10.28 4.58 -4.68
CA LEU A 54 -10.77 3.61 -5.66
C LEU A 54 -12.20 3.14 -5.35
N GLU A 55 -12.56 3.07 -4.08
CA GLU A 55 -13.86 2.58 -3.67
C GLU A 55 -14.93 3.66 -3.62
N GLY A 56 -14.51 4.87 -3.56
CA GLY A 56 -15.47 5.85 -3.41
C GLY A 56 -15.46 7.16 -3.54
#